data_b70ad706bbefff2c5f433e875966ccf6
#
_entry.id   b70ad706bbefff2c5f433e875966ccf6
#
_cell.length_a   1.000
_cell.length_b   1.000
_cell.length_c   1.000
_cell.angle_alpha   90.00
_cell.angle_beta   90.00
_cell.angle_gamma   90.00
#
_symmetry.space_group_name_H-M   'P 1'
#
loop_
_entity.id
_entity.type
_entity.pdbx_description
1 polymer ?
#
loop_
_entity_poly.entity_id
_entity_poly.type
_entity_poly.pdbx_seq_one_letter_code
_entity_poly.pdbx_strand_id
1 'polypeptide(L)'
;MKDQDIEHPSMKHHHTTQKSSRILLLVVLTLVLLTVIPLYYPLLRYPHKNFSQPSSSYDSVEDSSIVIPINENCDIFTGEWVPNPKAPYYTNATCWAIHEHQNCMKYGRPDSEFMKWRWKPDGCDLPIFNPFQFLEIVRGKSLAFVGDSVGRNQMQSLICLLSRVEYPIDVSFTPDENFKRWKYTSYNFTLATFWTPYLVKTSEADPNGPTHTGLFNLHLDEVDEVWPSQIEDFDYVVISAGHWFYRPCMYYENRRLVGCRFCQMENITDLPMYYGYRKGVSDSF
;
A
#
# COMPACT_ATOMS: atom_id res chain seq x y z
N MET A 1 -11.51 -98.35 10.65
CA MET A 1 -12.24 -97.82 11.82
C MET A 1 -11.66 -96.48 12.19
N LYS A 2 -12.22 -95.42 11.64
CA LYS A 2 -12.28 -94.05 12.17
C LYS A 2 -12.96 -93.21 11.12
N ASP A 3 -14.10 -92.69 11.51
CA ASP A 3 -14.93 -91.82 10.70
C ASP A 3 -14.19 -90.48 10.46
N GLN A 4 -14.32 -89.97 9.23
CA GLN A 4 -13.92 -88.59 8.89
C GLN A 4 -15.20 -87.80 8.64
N ASP A 5 -15.42 -86.87 9.54
CA ASP A 5 -16.45 -85.81 9.40
C ASP A 5 -16.03 -84.84 8.32
N ILE A 6 -16.94 -84.58 7.37
CA ILE A 6 -16.82 -83.62 6.31
C ILE A 6 -17.54 -82.36 6.77
N GLU A 7 -16.78 -81.29 7.14
CA GLU A 7 -17.34 -79.94 7.38
C GLU A 7 -17.55 -79.22 6.06
N HIS A 8 -18.73 -78.70 5.86
CA HIS A 8 -19.10 -77.81 4.78
C HIS A 8 -18.67 -76.31 5.13
N PRO A 9 -18.02 -75.54 4.22
CA PRO A 9 -17.76 -74.20 4.44
C PRO A 9 -19.01 -73.30 4.23
N SER A 10 -19.37 -72.58 5.26
CA SER A 10 -20.40 -71.53 5.27
C SER A 10 -20.01 -70.31 4.43
N MET A 11 -20.83 -69.98 3.45
CA MET A 11 -20.73 -68.75 2.67
C MET A 11 -20.96 -67.50 3.55
N LYS A 12 -19.93 -66.72 3.76
CA LYS A 12 -20.02 -65.34 4.22
C LYS A 12 -19.64 -64.38 3.08
N HIS A 13 -20.55 -64.12 2.19
CA HIS A 13 -20.44 -63.03 1.21
C HIS A 13 -21.72 -62.24 1.23
N HIS A 14 -21.77 -61.05 1.92
CA HIS A 14 -22.67 -59.96 1.59
C HIS A 14 -22.51 -58.68 2.46
N HIS A 15 -21.34 -58.38 3.04
CA HIS A 15 -21.24 -57.10 3.83
C HIS A 15 -20.13 -56.15 3.37
N THR A 16 -19.34 -56.44 2.37
CA THR A 16 -18.18 -55.62 1.96
C THR A 16 -18.50 -54.61 0.85
N THR A 17 -19.50 -54.86 0.00
CA THR A 17 -19.84 -54.00 -1.15
C THR A 17 -20.56 -52.72 -0.74
N GLN A 18 -21.34 -52.71 0.33
CA GLN A 18 -22.12 -51.55 0.76
C GLN A 18 -21.26 -50.48 1.49
N LYS A 19 -20.18 -50.87 2.18
CA LYS A 19 -19.23 -49.96 2.80
C LYS A 19 -18.37 -49.26 1.75
N SER A 20 -17.92 -49.96 0.72
CA SER A 20 -17.10 -49.41 -0.36
C SER A 20 -17.84 -48.36 -1.17
N SER A 21 -19.12 -48.59 -1.47
CA SER A 21 -19.96 -47.60 -2.19
C SER A 21 -20.18 -46.31 -1.40
N ARG A 22 -20.35 -46.37 -0.07
CA ARG A 22 -20.50 -45.19 0.79
C ARG A 22 -19.20 -44.38 0.88
N ILE A 23 -18.05 -45.03 0.96
CA ILE A 23 -16.74 -44.37 0.98
C ILE A 23 -16.48 -43.68 -0.38
N LEU A 24 -16.77 -44.35 -1.50
CA LEU A 24 -16.65 -43.77 -2.84
C LEU A 24 -17.55 -42.51 -2.99
N LEU A 25 -18.77 -42.58 -2.50
CA LEU A 25 -19.72 -41.45 -2.54
C LEU A 25 -19.23 -40.25 -1.69
N LEU A 26 -18.66 -40.50 -0.52
CA LEU A 26 -18.05 -39.47 0.32
C LEU A 26 -16.82 -38.83 -0.34
N VAL A 27 -15.96 -39.63 -0.97
CA VAL A 27 -14.78 -39.12 -1.70
C VAL A 27 -15.20 -38.25 -2.88
N VAL A 28 -16.19 -38.68 -3.66
CA VAL A 28 -16.72 -37.87 -4.78
C VAL A 28 -17.35 -36.57 -4.27
N LEU A 29 -18.13 -36.64 -3.19
CA LEU A 29 -18.77 -35.46 -2.60
C LEU A 29 -17.72 -34.43 -2.07
N THR A 30 -16.65 -34.91 -1.42
CA THR A 30 -15.55 -34.06 -0.97
C THR A 30 -14.76 -33.45 -2.14
N LEU A 31 -14.52 -34.20 -3.20
CA LEU A 31 -13.88 -33.66 -4.40
C LEU A 31 -14.74 -32.62 -5.09
N VAL A 32 -16.04 -32.81 -5.20
CA VAL A 32 -16.98 -31.83 -5.74
C VAL A 32 -17.01 -30.57 -4.86
N LEU A 33 -17.04 -30.71 -3.54
CA LEU A 33 -16.98 -29.57 -2.64
C LEU A 33 -15.66 -28.80 -2.76
N LEU A 34 -14.54 -29.49 -2.87
CA LEU A 34 -13.22 -28.85 -3.02
C LEU A 34 -13.03 -28.16 -4.38
N THR A 35 -13.74 -28.58 -5.42
CA THR A 35 -13.68 -27.94 -6.74
C THR A 35 -14.72 -26.83 -6.89
N VAL A 36 -15.94 -27.04 -6.39
CA VAL A 36 -17.06 -26.10 -6.54
C VAL A 36 -16.93 -24.91 -5.56
N ILE A 37 -16.53 -25.15 -4.32
CA ILE A 37 -16.38 -24.08 -3.34
C ILE A 37 -15.39 -23.00 -3.79
N PRO A 38 -14.18 -23.31 -4.29
CA PRO A 38 -13.26 -22.28 -4.78
C PRO A 38 -13.77 -21.51 -6.00
N LEU A 39 -14.60 -22.13 -6.85
CA LEU A 39 -15.20 -21.48 -8.02
C LEU A 39 -16.30 -20.48 -7.64
N TYR A 40 -17.08 -20.79 -6.60
CA TYR A 40 -18.16 -19.92 -6.12
C TYR A 40 -17.72 -18.99 -4.98
N TYR A 41 -16.60 -19.28 -4.31
CA TYR A 41 -16.09 -18.45 -3.22
C TYR A 41 -15.79 -16.98 -3.61
N PRO A 42 -15.28 -16.69 -4.82
CA PRO A 42 -15.16 -15.30 -5.30
C PRO A 42 -16.51 -14.59 -5.43
N LEU A 43 -17.56 -15.32 -5.84
CA LEU A 43 -18.92 -14.78 -5.98
C LEU A 43 -19.61 -14.56 -4.62
N LEU A 44 -19.23 -15.34 -3.61
CA LEU A 44 -19.75 -15.21 -2.24
C LEU A 44 -18.98 -14.16 -1.42
N ARG A 45 -17.75 -13.83 -1.81
CA ARG A 45 -16.90 -12.86 -1.12
C ARG A 45 -17.22 -11.40 -1.45
N TYR A 46 -18.00 -11.18 -2.53
CA TYR A 46 -18.59 -9.88 -2.81
C TYR A 46 -20.11 -10.01 -2.75
N PRO A 47 -20.73 -9.95 -1.57
CA PRO A 47 -22.09 -9.47 -1.55
C PRO A 47 -22.00 -8.08 -2.15
N HIS A 48 -22.64 -7.85 -3.29
CA HIS A 48 -23.09 -6.53 -3.66
C HIS A 48 -23.97 -6.05 -2.50
N LYS A 49 -23.32 -5.51 -1.47
CA LYS A 49 -24.00 -4.60 -0.59
C LYS A 49 -24.31 -3.43 -1.49
N ASN A 50 -25.57 -3.38 -1.97
CA ASN A 50 -26.23 -2.13 -2.21
C ASN A 50 -26.06 -1.36 -0.89
N PHE A 51 -24.95 -0.64 -0.78
CA PHE A 51 -24.74 0.32 0.26
C PHE A 51 -25.75 1.42 -0.08
N SER A 52 -26.93 1.30 0.53
CA SER A 52 -27.83 2.42 0.66
C SER A 52 -26.99 3.53 1.29
N GLN A 53 -26.70 4.52 0.47
CA GLN A 53 -26.08 5.76 0.88
C GLN A 53 -26.76 6.19 2.18
N PRO A 54 -26.04 6.38 3.28
CA PRO A 54 -26.63 7.05 4.40
C PRO A 54 -27.01 8.43 3.87
N SER A 55 -28.29 8.74 3.87
CA SER A 55 -28.81 10.07 3.65
C SER A 55 -28.31 10.93 4.81
N SER A 56 -27.05 11.34 4.77
CA SER A 56 -26.60 12.48 5.51
C SER A 56 -27.18 13.69 4.78
N SER A 57 -28.14 14.33 5.38
CA SER A 57 -28.55 15.69 5.03
C SER A 57 -27.31 16.57 5.08
N TYR A 58 -26.62 16.64 3.93
CA TYR A 58 -25.77 17.77 3.68
C TYR A 58 -26.72 18.91 3.37
N ASP A 59 -26.81 19.85 4.29
CA ASP A 59 -27.35 21.15 3.97
C ASP A 59 -26.74 21.56 2.65
N SER A 60 -27.62 21.89 1.71
CA SER A 60 -27.28 22.46 0.42
C SER A 60 -26.43 23.71 0.64
N VAL A 61 -25.11 23.51 0.71
CA VAL A 61 -24.18 24.63 0.56
C VAL A 61 -24.26 25.00 -0.91
N GLU A 62 -24.89 26.12 -1.15
CA GLU A 62 -24.91 26.82 -2.42
C GLU A 62 -23.53 26.74 -3.09
N ASP A 63 -23.55 26.41 -4.36
CA ASP A 63 -22.45 26.47 -5.31
C ASP A 63 -21.90 27.92 -5.39
N SER A 64 -21.15 28.32 -4.39
CA SER A 64 -20.22 29.39 -4.52
C SER A 64 -18.85 28.75 -4.69
N SER A 65 -18.33 28.84 -5.90
CA SER A 65 -16.93 28.63 -6.25
C SER A 65 -16.07 29.56 -5.37
N ILE A 66 -15.88 29.15 -4.12
CA ILE A 66 -14.97 29.84 -3.20
C ILE A 66 -13.56 29.47 -3.65
N VAL A 67 -13.08 30.18 -4.66
CA VAL A 67 -11.64 30.36 -4.84
C VAL A 67 -11.22 31.17 -3.62
N ILE A 68 -10.79 30.48 -2.57
CA ILE A 68 -10.13 31.14 -1.44
C ILE A 68 -8.85 31.72 -2.03
N PRO A 69 -8.70 33.07 -2.11
CA PRO A 69 -7.44 33.63 -2.56
C PRO A 69 -6.38 33.18 -1.56
N ILE A 70 -5.48 32.29 -2.00
CA ILE A 70 -4.28 31.97 -1.22
C ILE A 70 -3.54 33.29 -1.14
N ASN A 71 -3.41 33.85 0.07
CA ASN A 71 -2.60 35.02 0.31
C ASN A 71 -1.20 34.69 -0.22
N GLU A 72 -0.68 35.51 -1.14
CA GLU A 72 0.65 35.33 -1.74
C GLU A 72 1.77 35.23 -0.69
N ASN A 73 1.51 35.64 0.54
CA ASN A 73 2.41 35.55 1.67
C ASN A 73 2.20 34.33 2.58
N CYS A 74 1.45 33.33 2.14
CA CYS A 74 1.23 32.11 2.92
C CYS A 74 2.41 31.14 2.75
N ASP A 75 3.31 31.11 3.71
CA ASP A 75 4.35 30.08 3.79
C ASP A 75 3.81 28.81 4.43
N ILE A 76 3.46 27.82 3.60
CA ILE A 76 2.92 26.54 4.06
C ILE A 76 3.94 25.68 4.82
N PHE A 77 5.21 26.04 4.81
CA PHE A 77 6.28 25.29 5.45
C PHE A 77 6.60 25.76 6.87
N THR A 78 6.19 26.98 7.23
CA THR A 78 6.36 27.56 8.56
C THR A 78 5.01 27.69 9.24
N GLY A 79 4.89 27.22 10.49
CA GLY A 79 3.62 27.25 11.22
C GLY A 79 3.61 26.38 12.47
N GLU A 80 2.43 26.07 12.94
CA GLU A 80 2.22 25.29 14.16
C GLU A 80 1.15 24.21 14.00
N TRP A 81 1.21 23.18 14.83
CA TRP A 81 0.14 22.19 14.97
C TRP A 81 -0.92 22.72 15.94
N VAL A 82 -2.15 22.84 15.47
CA VAL A 82 -3.29 23.28 16.28
C VAL A 82 -4.35 22.19 16.42
N PRO A 83 -5.13 22.18 17.53
CA PRO A 83 -6.21 21.25 17.71
C PRO A 83 -7.25 21.31 16.58
N ASN A 84 -7.73 20.15 16.16
CA ASN A 84 -8.78 20.01 15.16
C ASN A 84 -9.92 19.14 15.70
N PRO A 85 -10.94 19.69 16.35
CA PRO A 85 -12.01 18.91 16.96
C PRO A 85 -12.91 18.19 15.95
N LYS A 86 -12.82 18.54 14.64
CA LYS A 86 -13.55 17.85 13.57
C LYS A 86 -12.84 16.61 13.04
N ALA A 87 -11.58 16.39 13.41
CA ALA A 87 -10.82 15.19 13.06
C ALA A 87 -11.09 14.02 14.03
N PRO A 88 -10.81 12.78 13.63
CA PRO A 88 -10.29 12.37 12.33
C PRO A 88 -11.36 12.34 11.23
N TYR A 89 -10.94 12.50 9.98
CA TYR A 89 -11.84 12.43 8.83
C TYR A 89 -12.07 11.02 8.31
N TYR A 90 -11.25 10.07 8.73
CA TYR A 90 -11.38 8.64 8.52
C TYR A 90 -10.73 7.87 9.67
N THR A 91 -11.07 6.60 9.80
CA THR A 91 -10.52 5.68 10.80
C THR A 91 -10.25 4.32 10.14
N ASN A 92 -9.64 3.40 10.88
CA ASN A 92 -9.48 2.03 10.43
C ASN A 92 -10.81 1.27 10.20
N ALA A 93 -11.90 1.76 10.75
CA ALA A 93 -13.24 1.21 10.53
C ALA A 93 -13.90 1.76 9.25
N THR A 94 -13.48 2.93 8.77
CA THR A 94 -14.09 3.63 7.63
C THR A 94 -13.21 3.68 6.38
N CYS A 95 -11.91 3.35 6.49
CA CYS A 95 -10.99 3.31 5.36
C CYS A 95 -10.35 1.93 5.20
N TRP A 96 -10.55 1.34 4.03
CA TRP A 96 -9.99 0.06 3.65
C TRP A 96 -8.51 0.12 3.24
N ALA A 97 -8.03 1.31 2.83
CA ALA A 97 -6.69 1.50 2.29
C ALA A 97 -5.58 1.63 3.36
N ILE A 98 -5.96 1.59 4.64
CA ILE A 98 -4.96 1.59 5.72
C ILE A 98 -4.24 0.24 5.73
N HIS A 99 -2.95 0.28 5.46
CA HIS A 99 -2.11 -0.91 5.47
C HIS A 99 -2.09 -1.57 6.86
N GLU A 100 -2.05 -2.90 6.89
CA GLU A 100 -2.13 -3.69 8.12
C GLU A 100 -1.08 -3.25 9.17
N HIS A 101 0.18 -3.10 8.75
CA HIS A 101 1.26 -2.69 9.65
C HIS A 101 1.22 -1.21 10.09
N GLN A 102 0.34 -0.41 9.51
CA GLN A 102 0.10 0.99 9.90
C GLN A 102 -1.17 1.15 10.73
N ASN A 103 -1.94 0.08 10.89
CA ASN A 103 -3.22 0.09 11.60
C ASN A 103 -3.02 -0.04 13.11
N CYS A 104 -2.38 0.96 13.73
CA CYS A 104 -2.06 0.94 15.15
C CYS A 104 -3.28 0.82 16.07
N MET A 105 -4.45 1.30 15.62
CA MET A 105 -5.71 1.17 16.39
C MET A 105 -6.16 -0.28 16.46
N LYS A 106 -6.00 -1.07 15.39
CA LYS A 106 -6.27 -2.50 15.39
C LYS A 106 -5.40 -3.26 16.39
N TYR A 107 -4.15 -2.81 16.57
CA TYR A 107 -3.18 -3.42 17.47
C TYR A 107 -3.18 -2.81 18.89
N GLY A 108 -4.24 -2.11 19.24
CA GLY A 108 -4.49 -1.68 20.61
C GLY A 108 -3.80 -0.38 21.03
N ARG A 109 -3.46 0.51 20.09
CA ARG A 109 -3.00 1.85 20.47
C ARG A 109 -4.06 2.55 21.31
N PRO A 110 -3.74 2.94 22.57
CA PRO A 110 -4.76 3.42 23.50
C PRO A 110 -5.19 4.85 23.25
N ASP A 111 -4.36 5.66 22.61
CA ASP A 111 -4.65 7.08 22.37
C ASP A 111 -5.09 7.34 20.92
N SER A 112 -5.99 8.31 20.76
CA SER A 112 -6.47 8.80 19.47
C SER A 112 -6.21 10.30 19.27
N GLU A 113 -5.64 10.96 20.25
CA GLU A 113 -5.49 12.42 20.25
C GLU A 113 -4.55 12.89 19.15
N PHE A 114 -3.54 12.08 18.76
CA PHE A 114 -2.63 12.40 17.67
C PHE A 114 -3.36 12.62 16.33
N MET A 115 -4.58 12.09 16.15
CA MET A 115 -5.40 12.28 14.95
C MET A 115 -6.18 13.59 14.94
N LYS A 116 -6.18 14.34 16.05
CA LYS A 116 -7.03 15.53 16.26
C LYS A 116 -6.25 16.84 16.11
N TRP A 117 -5.26 16.84 15.25
CA TRP A 117 -4.42 18.01 14.97
C TRP A 117 -4.46 18.36 13.49
N ARG A 118 -4.27 19.66 13.19
CA ARG A 118 -4.07 20.16 11.83
C ARG A 118 -2.90 21.12 11.79
N TRP A 119 -2.27 21.18 10.65
CA TRP A 119 -1.24 22.16 10.37
C TRP A 119 -1.89 23.53 10.12
N LYS A 120 -1.38 24.58 10.76
CA LYS A 120 -1.76 25.96 10.55
C LYS A 120 -0.52 26.75 10.19
N PRO A 121 -0.35 27.13 8.90
CA PRO A 121 0.75 27.96 8.47
C PRO A 121 0.71 29.36 9.10
N ASP A 122 1.88 29.98 9.18
CA ASP A 122 1.99 31.36 9.58
C ASP A 122 1.37 32.27 8.51
N GLY A 123 0.60 33.27 8.95
CA GLY A 123 0.02 34.29 8.07
C GLY A 123 -1.18 33.85 7.23
N CYS A 124 -1.61 32.56 7.30
CA CYS A 124 -2.80 32.09 6.61
C CYS A 124 -3.48 30.91 7.32
N ASP A 125 -4.70 30.58 6.90
CA ASP A 125 -5.45 29.44 7.37
C ASP A 125 -5.75 28.51 6.19
N LEU A 126 -5.25 27.26 6.25
CA LEU A 126 -5.56 26.27 5.23
C LEU A 126 -7.00 25.79 5.40
N PRO A 127 -7.77 25.72 4.32
CA PRO A 127 -9.11 25.16 4.38
C PRO A 127 -9.07 23.68 4.79
N ILE A 128 -10.15 23.21 5.40
CA ILE A 128 -10.32 21.79 5.62
C ILE A 128 -10.41 21.11 4.25
N PHE A 129 -9.66 20.02 4.07
CA PHE A 129 -9.63 19.29 2.81
C PHE A 129 -11.04 18.84 2.39
N ASN A 130 -11.46 19.30 1.22
CA ASN A 130 -12.72 18.92 0.59
C ASN A 130 -12.45 17.90 -0.52
N PRO A 131 -12.77 16.62 -0.33
CA PRO A 131 -12.45 15.56 -1.29
C PRO A 131 -13.22 15.71 -2.62
N PHE A 132 -14.44 16.25 -2.58
CA PHE A 132 -15.23 16.51 -3.79
C PHE A 132 -14.55 17.60 -4.65
N GLN A 133 -14.23 18.73 -4.04
CA GLN A 133 -13.54 19.83 -4.73
C GLN A 133 -12.18 19.40 -5.28
N PHE A 134 -11.43 18.60 -4.51
CA PHE A 134 -10.14 18.08 -4.99
C PHE A 134 -10.33 17.22 -6.25
N LEU A 135 -11.28 16.27 -6.24
CA LEU A 135 -11.53 15.40 -7.39
C LEU A 135 -12.00 16.20 -8.62
N GLU A 136 -12.74 17.28 -8.44
CA GLU A 136 -13.10 18.19 -9.55
C GLU A 136 -11.87 18.92 -10.12
N ILE A 137 -10.98 19.42 -9.27
CA ILE A 137 -9.75 20.11 -9.69
C ILE A 137 -8.83 19.18 -10.49
N VAL A 138 -8.72 17.92 -10.07
CA VAL A 138 -7.85 16.92 -10.73
C VAL A 138 -8.56 16.08 -11.79
N ARG A 139 -9.76 16.49 -12.22
CA ARG A 139 -10.52 15.78 -13.24
C ARG A 139 -9.72 15.61 -14.53
N GLY A 140 -9.63 14.39 -15.03
CA GLY A 140 -8.87 14.04 -16.25
C GLY A 140 -7.36 14.05 -16.04
N LYS A 141 -6.88 14.15 -14.81
CA LYS A 141 -5.47 14.23 -14.44
C LYS A 141 -4.95 12.95 -13.81
N SER A 142 -3.62 12.93 -13.62
CA SER A 142 -2.90 11.84 -12.97
C SER A 142 -1.89 12.37 -11.97
N LEU A 143 -1.78 11.71 -10.82
CA LEU A 143 -0.87 12.04 -9.73
C LEU A 143 -0.09 10.80 -9.30
N ALA A 144 1.23 10.88 -9.31
CA ALA A 144 2.13 9.84 -8.84
C ALA A 144 2.80 10.23 -7.51
N PHE A 145 2.91 9.26 -6.60
CA PHE A 145 3.79 9.33 -5.44
C PHE A 145 4.99 8.42 -5.70
N VAL A 146 6.18 8.98 -5.73
CA VAL A 146 7.43 8.29 -5.99
C VAL A 146 8.31 8.38 -4.75
N GLY A 147 8.81 7.26 -4.26
CA GLY A 147 9.70 7.26 -3.11
C GLY A 147 9.53 6.08 -2.16
N ASP A 148 9.59 6.35 -0.86
CA ASP A 148 9.57 5.32 0.18
C ASP A 148 8.18 5.12 0.84
N SER A 149 8.17 4.46 2.00
CA SER A 149 6.93 4.18 2.73
C SER A 149 6.18 5.44 3.21
N VAL A 150 6.85 6.58 3.32
CA VAL A 150 6.20 7.84 3.69
C VAL A 150 5.34 8.32 2.53
N GLY A 151 5.86 8.32 1.30
CA GLY A 151 5.08 8.65 0.10
C GLY A 151 3.88 7.72 -0.10
N ARG A 152 4.09 6.41 0.06
CA ARG A 152 3.00 5.44 0.01
C ARG A 152 1.94 5.70 1.08
N ASN A 153 2.34 6.04 2.31
CA ASN A 153 1.42 6.38 3.39
C ASN A 153 0.60 7.64 3.07
N GLN A 154 1.23 8.67 2.51
CA GLN A 154 0.53 9.88 2.05
C GLN A 154 -0.51 9.55 0.99
N MET A 155 -0.17 8.73 0.00
CA MET A 155 -1.12 8.26 -1.01
C MET A 155 -2.30 7.49 -0.39
N GLN A 156 -2.05 6.57 0.52
CA GLN A 156 -3.09 5.80 1.20
C GLN A 156 -4.02 6.71 2.01
N SER A 157 -3.46 7.72 2.68
CA SER A 157 -4.22 8.73 3.39
C SER A 157 -5.12 9.54 2.45
N LEU A 158 -4.61 9.91 1.27
CA LEU A 158 -5.41 10.57 0.23
C LEU A 158 -6.53 9.67 -0.27
N ILE A 159 -6.27 8.38 -0.51
CA ILE A 159 -7.32 7.41 -0.87
C ILE A 159 -8.41 7.36 0.21
N CYS A 160 -8.04 7.34 1.49
CA CYS A 160 -9.01 7.35 2.59
C CYS A 160 -9.90 8.59 2.56
N LEU A 161 -9.35 9.75 2.29
CA LEU A 161 -10.11 11.01 2.18
C LEU A 161 -11.03 11.00 0.96
N LEU A 162 -10.53 10.58 -0.21
CA LEU A 162 -11.26 10.56 -1.47
C LEU A 162 -12.35 9.48 -1.51
N SER A 163 -12.16 8.37 -0.80
CA SER A 163 -13.17 7.30 -0.68
C SER A 163 -14.47 7.74 0.01
N ARG A 164 -14.49 8.94 0.57
CA ARG A 164 -15.73 9.58 1.06
C ARG A 164 -16.63 10.08 -0.10
N VAL A 165 -16.09 10.19 -1.30
CA VAL A 165 -16.80 10.64 -2.51
C VAL A 165 -16.92 9.48 -3.49
N GLU A 166 -15.82 8.83 -3.84
CA GLU A 166 -15.78 7.69 -4.76
C GLU A 166 -14.72 6.68 -4.33
N TYR A 167 -15.06 5.40 -4.39
CA TYR A 167 -14.09 4.31 -4.22
C TYR A 167 -13.34 4.08 -5.53
N PRO A 168 -12.01 4.14 -5.54
CA PRO A 168 -11.24 3.89 -6.74
C PRO A 168 -11.21 2.40 -7.09
N ILE A 169 -11.00 2.10 -8.37
CA ILE A 169 -10.72 0.75 -8.84
C ILE A 169 -9.20 0.54 -9.02
N ASP A 170 -8.72 -0.65 -8.71
CA ASP A 170 -7.33 -1.04 -9.00
C ASP A 170 -7.17 -1.26 -10.52
N VAL A 171 -6.29 -0.47 -11.14
CA VAL A 171 -5.93 -0.55 -12.56
C VAL A 171 -4.43 -0.83 -12.73
N SER A 172 -3.80 -1.44 -11.75
CA SER A 172 -2.38 -1.79 -11.75
C SER A 172 -2.07 -2.83 -12.83
N PHE A 173 -0.92 -2.71 -13.46
CA PHE A 173 -0.44 -3.67 -14.47
C PHE A 173 0.26 -4.89 -13.85
N THR A 174 0.54 -4.84 -12.57
CA THR A 174 1.28 -5.85 -11.81
C THR A 174 0.62 -6.10 -10.45
N PRO A 175 0.71 -7.29 -9.91
CA PRO A 175 0.28 -7.57 -8.54
C PRO A 175 1.20 -6.97 -7.47
N ASP A 176 2.35 -6.40 -7.85
CA ASP A 176 3.31 -5.81 -6.92
C ASP A 176 2.70 -4.63 -6.18
N GLU A 177 2.61 -4.74 -4.85
CA GLU A 177 2.08 -3.70 -3.96
C GLU A 177 2.93 -2.42 -3.95
N ASN A 178 4.16 -2.49 -4.50
CA ASN A 178 5.04 -1.35 -4.63
C ASN A 178 4.72 -0.47 -5.86
N PHE A 179 3.94 -0.99 -6.81
CA PHE A 179 3.61 -0.33 -8.07
C PHE A 179 2.11 -0.37 -8.30
N LYS A 180 1.35 0.42 -7.54
CA LYS A 180 -0.11 0.45 -7.57
C LYS A 180 -0.67 1.65 -8.30
N ARG A 181 -1.76 1.44 -9.03
CA ARG A 181 -2.52 2.47 -9.73
C ARG A 181 -4.00 2.36 -9.40
N TRP A 182 -4.59 3.45 -9.03
CA TRP A 182 -5.99 3.56 -8.63
C TRP A 182 -6.73 4.55 -9.52
N LYS A 183 -7.87 4.17 -10.06
CA LYS A 183 -8.68 5.02 -10.95
C LYS A 183 -9.98 5.43 -10.30
N TYR A 184 -10.22 6.72 -10.22
CA TYR A 184 -11.50 7.34 -9.89
C TYR A 184 -12.25 7.58 -11.19
N THR A 185 -13.18 6.69 -11.53
CA THR A 185 -13.76 6.61 -12.88
C THR A 185 -14.64 7.78 -13.23
N SER A 186 -15.47 8.27 -12.28
CA SER A 186 -16.35 9.41 -12.47
C SER A 186 -15.61 10.72 -12.71
N TYR A 187 -14.38 10.80 -12.26
CA TYR A 187 -13.50 11.97 -12.41
C TYR A 187 -12.41 11.77 -13.46
N ASN A 188 -12.29 10.56 -14.02
CA ASN A 188 -11.17 10.21 -14.89
C ASN A 188 -9.80 10.54 -14.27
N PHE A 189 -9.70 10.48 -12.94
CA PHE A 189 -8.47 10.76 -12.18
C PHE A 189 -7.73 9.47 -11.87
N THR A 190 -6.40 9.47 -12.06
CA THR A 190 -5.53 8.33 -11.72
C THR A 190 -4.55 8.74 -10.61
N LEU A 191 -4.50 7.92 -9.57
CA LEU A 191 -3.57 8.05 -8.45
C LEU A 191 -2.64 6.83 -8.44
N ALA A 192 -1.32 7.03 -8.30
CA ALA A 192 -0.36 5.94 -8.34
C ALA A 192 0.72 6.06 -7.27
N THR A 193 1.36 4.93 -6.94
CA THR A 193 2.58 4.89 -6.13
C THR A 193 3.63 4.04 -6.82
N PHE A 194 4.88 4.51 -6.76
CA PHE A 194 6.07 3.86 -7.29
C PHE A 194 7.13 3.82 -6.21
N TRP A 195 7.40 2.62 -5.72
CA TRP A 195 8.37 2.39 -4.67
C TRP A 195 9.79 2.48 -5.20
N THR A 196 10.50 3.48 -4.75
CA THR A 196 11.92 3.66 -5.01
C THR A 196 12.55 4.44 -3.84
N PRO A 197 12.97 3.76 -2.77
CA PRO A 197 13.31 4.42 -1.51
C PRO A 197 14.56 5.29 -1.58
N TYR A 198 15.39 5.13 -2.59
CA TYR A 198 16.62 5.88 -2.77
C TYR A 198 16.64 6.74 -4.05
N LEU A 199 15.66 6.58 -4.95
CA LEU A 199 15.58 7.22 -6.28
C LEU A 199 16.70 6.82 -7.26
N VAL A 200 17.82 6.32 -6.75
CA VAL A 200 18.99 5.87 -7.51
C VAL A 200 19.03 4.35 -7.58
N LYS A 201 19.80 3.84 -8.50
CA LYS A 201 20.04 2.41 -8.66
C LYS A 201 20.61 1.80 -7.38
N THR A 202 19.96 0.74 -6.91
CA THR A 202 20.31 0.07 -5.67
C THR A 202 20.40 -1.43 -5.85
N SER A 203 21.25 -2.06 -5.03
CA SER A 203 21.26 -3.51 -4.85
C SER A 203 21.54 -3.83 -3.38
N GLU A 204 20.98 -4.93 -2.89
CA GLU A 204 21.36 -5.45 -1.59
C GLU A 204 22.79 -5.99 -1.66
N ALA A 205 23.66 -5.61 -0.72
CA ALA A 205 25.09 -5.95 -0.78
C ALA A 205 25.34 -7.46 -0.61
N ASP A 206 24.48 -8.14 0.15
CA ASP A 206 24.55 -9.58 0.39
C ASP A 206 23.13 -10.19 0.49
N PRO A 207 22.41 -10.30 -0.64
CA PRO A 207 21.03 -10.77 -0.64
C PRO A 207 20.88 -12.24 -0.24
N ASN A 208 21.96 -13.03 -0.35
CA ASN A 208 21.97 -14.48 -0.05
C ASN A 208 22.88 -14.84 1.12
N GLY A 209 23.44 -13.84 1.80
CA GLY A 209 24.35 -14.06 2.93
C GLY A 209 23.65 -14.61 4.17
N PRO A 210 24.39 -15.30 5.04
CA PRO A 210 23.85 -15.87 6.28
C PRO A 210 23.38 -14.82 7.28
N THR A 211 23.78 -13.57 7.08
CA THR A 211 23.37 -12.42 7.87
C THR A 211 22.76 -11.38 6.92
N HIS A 212 21.47 -11.24 6.90
CA HIS A 212 20.80 -10.10 6.29
C HIS A 212 21.30 -8.82 6.99
N THR A 213 22.37 -8.26 6.48
CA THR A 213 22.98 -7.05 7.06
C THR A 213 22.11 -5.83 6.85
N GLY A 214 21.15 -5.89 5.91
CA GLY A 214 20.37 -4.74 5.47
C GLY A 214 21.24 -3.65 4.83
N LEU A 215 22.45 -4.00 4.39
CA LEU A 215 23.38 -3.11 3.73
C LEU A 215 23.03 -2.99 2.24
N PHE A 216 22.90 -1.77 1.75
CA PHE A 216 22.58 -1.48 0.36
C PHE A 216 23.73 -0.81 -0.37
N ASN A 217 24.01 -1.23 -1.58
CA ASN A 217 24.85 -0.52 -2.51
C ASN A 217 24.03 0.54 -3.23
N LEU A 218 24.40 1.81 -3.11
CA LEU A 218 23.75 2.93 -3.77
C LEU A 218 24.68 3.51 -4.81
N HIS A 219 24.28 3.47 -6.07
CA HIS A 219 25.00 4.10 -7.18
C HIS A 219 24.44 5.52 -7.33
N LEU A 220 25.09 6.47 -6.65
CA LEU A 220 24.53 7.82 -6.44
C LEU A 220 24.44 8.64 -7.75
N ASP A 221 25.18 8.26 -8.77
CA ASP A 221 25.20 8.87 -10.10
C ASP A 221 24.45 8.05 -11.19
N GLU A 222 23.72 6.99 -10.77
CA GLU A 222 22.90 6.19 -11.67
C GLU A 222 21.44 6.23 -11.16
N VAL A 223 20.53 6.79 -11.96
CA VAL A 223 19.08 6.80 -11.62
C VAL A 223 18.54 5.38 -11.66
N ASP A 224 17.61 5.07 -10.77
CA ASP A 224 16.82 3.84 -10.87
C ASP A 224 15.95 3.91 -12.13
N GLU A 225 16.19 3.03 -13.10
CA GLU A 225 15.56 3.07 -14.42
C GLU A 225 14.05 2.72 -14.39
N VAL A 226 13.58 2.12 -13.29
CA VAL A 226 12.20 1.59 -13.22
C VAL A 226 11.16 2.71 -13.06
N TRP A 227 11.36 3.61 -12.09
CA TRP A 227 10.33 4.60 -11.79
C TRP A 227 10.24 5.74 -12.81
N PRO A 228 11.32 6.24 -13.47
CA PRO A 228 11.19 7.33 -14.43
C PRO A 228 10.29 6.97 -15.61
N SER A 229 10.46 5.75 -16.14
CA SER A 229 9.62 5.26 -17.25
C SER A 229 8.14 5.11 -16.89
N GLN A 230 7.82 5.06 -15.58
CA GLN A 230 6.45 4.91 -15.11
C GLN A 230 5.69 6.23 -14.96
N ILE A 231 6.41 7.35 -14.92
CA ILE A 231 5.83 8.66 -14.60
C ILE A 231 5.77 9.63 -15.77
N GLU A 232 6.30 9.29 -16.94
CA GLU A 232 6.40 10.17 -18.11
C GLU A 232 5.06 10.80 -18.49
N ASP A 233 3.96 10.07 -18.36
CA ASP A 233 2.61 10.51 -18.71
C ASP A 233 1.81 11.08 -17.50
N PHE A 234 2.46 11.29 -16.35
CA PHE A 234 1.76 11.84 -15.19
C PHE A 234 1.75 13.37 -15.20
N ASP A 235 0.56 13.95 -14.92
CA ASP A 235 0.41 15.41 -14.81
C ASP A 235 1.11 15.98 -13.57
N TYR A 236 1.13 15.20 -12.47
CA TYR A 236 1.72 15.60 -11.20
C TYR A 236 2.54 14.47 -10.60
N VAL A 237 3.70 14.81 -10.06
CA VAL A 237 4.57 13.86 -9.36
C VAL A 237 4.98 14.43 -8.01
N VAL A 238 4.75 13.66 -6.94
CA VAL A 238 5.21 13.95 -5.59
C VAL A 238 6.39 13.04 -5.28
N ILE A 239 7.57 13.62 -5.12
CA ILE A 239 8.76 12.88 -4.68
C ILE A 239 8.80 12.89 -3.15
N SER A 240 8.82 11.69 -2.55
CA SER A 240 8.86 11.49 -1.10
C SER A 240 9.81 10.35 -0.75
N ALA A 241 11.11 10.65 -0.80
CA ALA A 241 12.19 9.74 -0.47
C ALA A 241 13.15 10.41 0.52
N GLY A 242 13.88 9.61 1.28
CA GLY A 242 14.86 10.12 2.23
C GLY A 242 15.02 9.27 3.49
N HIS A 243 13.94 8.67 3.96
CA HIS A 243 13.92 7.91 5.21
C HIS A 243 14.85 6.67 5.15
N TRP A 244 15.05 6.11 3.97
CA TRP A 244 15.90 4.95 3.79
C TRP A 244 17.39 5.26 3.82
N PHE A 245 17.81 6.50 3.58
CA PHE A 245 19.20 6.91 3.70
C PHE A 245 19.73 6.87 5.14
N TYR A 246 18.88 6.64 6.15
CA TYR A 246 19.29 6.31 7.52
C TYR A 246 19.78 4.87 7.69
N ARG A 247 19.56 4.01 6.70
CA ARG A 247 20.02 2.62 6.75
C ARG A 247 21.50 2.49 6.45
N PRO A 248 22.12 1.35 6.78
CA PRO A 248 23.48 1.04 6.35
C PRO A 248 23.56 1.02 4.82
N CYS A 249 24.47 1.83 4.25
CA CYS A 249 24.63 1.97 2.80
C CYS A 249 26.10 2.07 2.42
N MET A 250 26.44 1.49 1.27
CA MET A 250 27.70 1.69 0.57
C MET A 250 27.44 2.67 -0.55
N TYR A 251 28.25 3.72 -0.69
CA TYR A 251 28.07 4.77 -1.69
C TYR A 251 29.05 4.60 -2.85
N TYR A 252 28.54 4.52 -4.06
CA TYR A 252 29.30 4.41 -5.29
C TYR A 252 29.06 5.62 -6.16
N GLU A 253 30.15 6.17 -6.73
CA GLU A 253 30.13 7.18 -7.79
C GLU A 253 31.12 6.75 -8.88
N ASN A 254 30.74 6.86 -10.15
CA ASN A 254 31.53 6.38 -11.29
C ASN A 254 32.00 4.92 -11.10
N ARG A 255 31.11 4.07 -10.56
CA ARG A 255 31.37 2.66 -10.22
C ARG A 255 32.50 2.43 -9.23
N ARG A 256 32.90 3.45 -8.46
CA ARG A 256 33.90 3.37 -7.41
C ARG A 256 33.27 3.60 -6.05
N LEU A 257 33.68 2.82 -5.08
CA LEU A 257 33.29 3.02 -3.69
C LEU A 257 33.91 4.33 -3.19
N VAL A 258 33.07 5.29 -2.79
CA VAL A 258 33.49 6.59 -2.24
C VAL A 258 33.36 6.67 -0.72
N GLY A 259 32.57 5.80 -0.12
CA GLY A 259 32.39 5.72 1.31
C GLY A 259 31.18 4.90 1.70
N CYS A 260 30.81 4.94 2.95
CA CYS A 260 29.63 4.23 3.44
C CYS A 260 28.91 4.99 4.56
N ARG A 261 27.74 4.50 4.91
CA ARG A 261 27.01 4.89 6.11
C ARG A 261 26.73 3.66 6.96
N PHE A 262 27.20 3.67 8.21
CA PHE A 262 27.01 2.58 9.18
C PHE A 262 27.46 1.19 8.68
N CYS A 263 28.41 1.12 7.77
CA CYS A 263 28.86 -0.15 7.22
C CYS A 263 29.80 -0.94 8.16
N GLN A 264 30.34 -0.31 9.17
CA GLN A 264 31.25 -0.92 10.18
C GLN A 264 32.48 -1.63 9.55
N MET A 265 32.97 -1.12 8.42
CA MET A 265 34.11 -1.68 7.70
C MET A 265 35.35 -0.86 7.95
N GLU A 266 36.44 -1.53 8.28
CA GLU A 266 37.78 -0.90 8.41
C GLU A 266 38.21 -0.34 7.04
N ASN A 267 38.85 0.82 7.08
CA ASN A 267 39.40 1.51 5.90
C ASN A 267 38.38 2.07 4.90
N ILE A 268 37.10 2.12 5.22
CA ILE A 268 36.08 2.81 4.44
C ILE A 268 35.61 4.04 5.20
N THR A 269 35.61 5.20 4.55
CA THR A 269 35.17 6.45 5.16
C THR A 269 33.68 6.42 5.47
N ASP A 270 33.31 6.64 6.74
CA ASP A 270 31.90 6.85 7.11
C ASP A 270 31.48 8.26 6.68
N LEU A 271 30.49 8.34 5.80
CA LEU A 271 29.95 9.58 5.26
C LEU A 271 28.60 9.93 5.91
N PRO A 272 28.31 11.22 6.13
CA PRO A 272 27.04 11.61 6.72
C PRO A 272 25.87 11.25 5.82
N MET A 273 24.70 10.98 6.42
CA MET A 273 23.46 10.63 5.71
C MET A 273 23.15 11.61 4.59
N TYR A 274 23.34 12.91 4.89
CA TYR A 274 23.01 13.91 3.92
C TYR A 274 23.91 13.87 2.64
N TYR A 275 25.09 13.18 2.61
CA TYR A 275 25.92 12.97 1.43
C TYR A 275 25.17 12.13 0.40
N GLY A 276 24.74 10.92 0.83
CA GLY A 276 23.97 10.03 -0.05
C GLY A 276 22.64 10.63 -0.48
N TYR A 277 21.90 11.23 0.45
CA TYR A 277 20.62 11.87 0.15
C TYR A 277 20.77 13.02 -0.87
N ARG A 278 21.69 13.95 -0.63
CA ARG A 278 21.89 15.09 -1.51
C ARG A 278 22.32 14.67 -2.92
N LYS A 279 23.25 13.72 -3.02
CA LYS A 279 23.72 13.21 -4.30
C LYS A 279 22.61 12.44 -5.04
N GLY A 280 22.01 11.45 -4.38
CA GLY A 280 20.98 10.65 -4.99
C GLY A 280 19.77 11.45 -5.46
N VAL A 281 19.39 12.51 -4.73
CA VAL A 281 18.31 13.41 -5.19
C VAL A 281 18.75 14.32 -6.30
N SER A 282 19.96 14.96 -6.21
CA SER A 282 20.43 15.90 -7.24
C SER A 282 20.64 15.24 -8.60
N ASP A 283 21.08 13.99 -8.61
CA ASP A 283 21.42 13.29 -9.85
C ASP A 283 20.18 12.53 -10.44
N SER A 284 19.04 12.54 -9.72
CA SER A 284 17.77 11.98 -10.19
C SER A 284 16.88 12.99 -10.93
N PHE A 285 17.26 14.25 -10.96
CA PHE A 285 16.57 15.37 -11.62
C PHE A 285 17.56 16.24 -12.42
#